data_e2d3c56ef2e0fdc8c3c44e416d8a5c06
#
_entry.id   e2d3c56ef2e0fdc8c3c44e416d8a5c06
#
_cell.length_a   1.000
_cell.length_b   1.000
_cell.length_c   1.000
_cell.angle_alpha   90.00
_cell.angle_beta   90.00
_cell.angle_gamma   90.00
#
_symmetry.space_group_name_H-M   'P 1'
#
loop_
_entity.id
_entity.type
_entity.pdbx_description
1 polymer ?
#
loop_
_entity_poly.entity_id
_entity_poly.type
_entity_poly.pdbx_seq_one_letter_code
_entity_poly.pdbx_strand_id
1 'polypeptide(L)'
;LEHFGRILFLARKGMIPLLIKPIFFDTDSISAFLWVKKEDILLKLYPGRIVLPKDVYNELTNPRIPHIANRIRELYHNGMVQVRETLVGSEEYGMFYELAVNPPNGQKRIGRGEAGALAMAGAFNGIVASNNIKDIAPIVERCGLEHITTGKILREAMEKGLITEVDGNDIWKRMKAKKRLLPNETFSGFLQAG
;
A
#
# COMPACT_ATOMS: atom_id res chain seq x y z
N LEU A 1 -7.08 -24.03 0.02
CA LEU A 1 -7.48 -23.71 -1.37
C LEU A 1 -8.98 -23.39 -1.47
N GLU A 2 -9.86 -24.12 -0.80
CA GLU A 2 -11.33 -23.86 -0.82
C GLU A 2 -11.73 -22.53 -0.19
N HIS A 3 -11.03 -22.06 0.83
CA HIS A 3 -11.32 -20.79 1.50
C HIS A 3 -11.01 -19.57 0.58
N PHE A 4 -9.96 -19.65 -0.23
CA PHE A 4 -9.60 -18.63 -1.21
C PHE A 4 -10.61 -18.54 -2.37
N GLY A 5 -11.09 -19.69 -2.86
CA GLY A 5 -12.10 -19.72 -3.92
C GLY A 5 -13.43 -19.08 -3.51
N ARG A 6 -13.80 -19.19 -2.23
CA ARG A 6 -15.04 -18.63 -1.69
C ARG A 6 -14.98 -17.10 -1.53
N ILE A 7 -13.83 -16.57 -1.14
CA ILE A 7 -13.60 -15.09 -1.07
C ILE A 7 -13.62 -14.48 -2.47
N LEU A 8 -12.98 -15.11 -3.46
CA LEU A 8 -12.99 -14.64 -4.85
C LEU A 8 -14.39 -14.69 -5.49
N PHE A 9 -15.19 -15.72 -5.15
CA PHE A 9 -16.55 -15.89 -5.64
C PHE A 9 -17.50 -14.84 -5.05
N LEU A 10 -17.35 -14.49 -3.77
CA LEU A 10 -18.14 -13.46 -3.10
C LEU A 10 -17.78 -12.05 -3.58
N ALA A 11 -16.50 -11.80 -3.88
CA ALA A 11 -16.05 -10.53 -4.47
C ALA A 11 -16.66 -10.28 -5.87
N ARG A 12 -16.86 -11.33 -6.68
CA ARG A 12 -17.51 -11.24 -8.00
C ARG A 12 -19.01 -10.90 -7.93
N LYS A 13 -19.67 -11.11 -6.79
CA LYS A 13 -21.12 -10.83 -6.61
C LYS A 13 -21.40 -9.52 -5.86
N GLY A 14 -20.41 -8.64 -5.63
CA GLY A 14 -20.61 -7.42 -4.86
C GLY A 14 -20.88 -7.66 -3.36
N MET A 15 -20.81 -8.90 -2.91
CA MET A 15 -20.96 -9.31 -1.50
C MET A 15 -19.58 -9.53 -0.87
N ILE A 16 -18.75 -8.49 -0.81
CA ILE A 16 -17.60 -8.51 0.12
C ILE A 16 -18.21 -8.42 1.51
N PRO A 17 -17.92 -9.39 2.41
CA PRO A 17 -18.35 -9.22 3.80
C PRO A 17 -17.84 -7.88 4.30
N LEU A 18 -18.69 -7.06 4.92
CA LEU A 18 -18.40 -5.72 5.48
C LEU A 18 -17.18 -5.67 6.43
N LEU A 19 -16.46 -6.77 6.64
CA LEU A 19 -15.43 -6.92 7.66
C LEU A 19 -13.98 -6.84 7.16
N ILE A 20 -13.70 -6.94 5.85
CA ILE A 20 -12.30 -7.00 5.37
C ILE A 20 -12.05 -5.87 4.39
N LYS A 21 -11.47 -4.76 4.91
CA LYS A 21 -11.14 -3.59 4.09
C LYS A 21 -9.95 -3.88 3.17
N PRO A 22 -10.01 -3.52 1.87
CA PRO A 22 -8.85 -3.55 0.99
C PRO A 22 -7.80 -2.54 1.45
N ILE A 23 -6.54 -2.82 1.16
CA ILE A 23 -5.42 -1.92 1.47
C ILE A 23 -4.82 -1.47 0.14
N PHE A 24 -4.90 -0.18 -0.12
CA PHE A 24 -4.39 0.46 -1.33
C PHE A 24 -2.98 0.99 -1.07
N PHE A 25 -2.00 0.34 -1.67
CA PHE A 25 -0.60 0.69 -1.49
C PHE A 25 -0.16 1.75 -2.49
N ASP A 26 0.58 2.75 -2.00
CA ASP A 26 1.38 3.62 -2.87
C ASP A 26 2.69 2.93 -3.29
N THR A 27 3.43 3.56 -4.21
CA THR A 27 4.67 3.01 -4.75
C THR A 27 5.75 2.86 -3.68
N ASP A 28 5.89 3.83 -2.76
CA ASP A 28 6.97 3.80 -1.77
C ASP A 28 6.72 2.72 -0.72
N SER A 29 5.49 2.60 -0.21
CA SER A 29 5.17 1.64 0.84
C SER A 29 5.30 0.18 0.38
N ILE A 30 4.77 -0.18 -0.80
CA ILE A 30 4.92 -1.55 -1.31
C ILE A 30 6.35 -1.85 -1.73
N SER A 31 7.03 -0.88 -2.39
CA SER A 31 8.41 -1.08 -2.84
C SER A 31 9.39 -1.24 -1.68
N ALA A 32 9.12 -0.67 -0.50
CA ALA A 32 9.94 -0.86 0.68
C ALA A 32 10.14 -2.36 0.99
N PHE A 33 9.08 -3.14 0.93
CA PHE A 33 9.15 -4.60 1.15
C PHE A 33 9.79 -5.34 -0.03
N LEU A 34 9.47 -4.98 -1.27
CA LEU A 34 10.03 -5.60 -2.47
C LEU A 34 11.56 -5.44 -2.55
N TRP A 35 12.09 -4.24 -2.23
CA TRP A 35 13.52 -3.97 -2.26
C TRP A 35 14.33 -4.83 -1.28
N VAL A 36 13.75 -5.20 -0.16
CA VAL A 36 14.43 -6.01 0.87
C VAL A 36 14.00 -7.48 0.85
N LYS A 37 13.17 -7.88 -0.13
CA LYS A 37 12.67 -9.25 -0.30
C LYS A 37 11.88 -9.73 0.93
N LYS A 38 10.97 -8.90 1.41
CA LYS A 38 10.12 -9.15 2.59
C LYS A 38 8.63 -8.93 2.32
N GLU A 39 8.22 -9.01 1.06
CA GLU A 39 6.81 -8.98 0.66
C GLU A 39 5.99 -10.14 1.24
N ASP A 40 6.64 -11.23 1.65
CA ASP A 40 5.99 -12.34 2.35
C ASP A 40 5.29 -11.90 3.65
N ILE A 41 5.82 -10.86 4.32
CA ILE A 41 5.20 -10.25 5.49
C ILE A 41 3.83 -9.68 5.11
N LEU A 42 3.74 -8.93 4.02
CA LEU A 42 2.49 -8.36 3.54
C LEU A 42 1.47 -9.43 3.19
N LEU A 43 1.92 -10.49 2.50
CA LEU A 43 1.05 -11.59 2.07
C LEU A 43 0.49 -12.39 3.24
N LYS A 44 1.28 -12.56 4.32
CA LYS A 44 0.85 -13.23 5.55
C LYS A 44 -0.10 -12.38 6.39
N LEU A 45 0.15 -11.05 6.47
CA LEU A 45 -0.69 -10.12 7.24
C LEU A 45 -2.02 -9.83 6.54
N TYR A 46 -1.99 -9.66 5.21
CA TYR A 46 -3.11 -9.13 4.45
C TYR A 46 -3.49 -9.99 3.25
N PRO A 47 -3.75 -11.29 3.45
CA PRO A 47 -4.08 -12.20 2.36
C PRO A 47 -5.33 -11.72 1.59
N GLY A 48 -5.19 -11.53 0.26
CA GLY A 48 -6.28 -11.10 -0.63
C GLY A 48 -6.73 -9.64 -0.47
N ARG A 49 -6.04 -8.83 0.36
CA ARG A 49 -6.40 -7.42 0.63
C ARG A 49 -5.51 -6.41 -0.07
N ILE A 50 -4.39 -6.84 -0.65
CA ILE A 50 -3.39 -5.95 -1.25
C ILE A 50 -3.87 -5.52 -2.63
N VAL A 51 -4.11 -4.22 -2.78
CA VAL A 51 -4.56 -3.63 -4.04
C VAL A 51 -3.58 -2.53 -4.46
N LEU A 52 -3.17 -2.56 -5.71
CA LEU A 52 -2.31 -1.56 -6.31
C LEU A 52 -3.10 -0.73 -7.33
N PRO A 53 -3.11 0.60 -7.22
CA PRO A 53 -3.50 1.43 -8.35
C PRO A 53 -2.67 1.08 -9.59
N LYS A 54 -3.24 1.18 -10.77
CA LYS A 54 -2.55 0.87 -12.03
C LYS A 54 -1.29 1.71 -12.23
N ASP A 55 -1.32 2.97 -11.80
CA ASP A 55 -0.14 3.86 -11.85
C ASP A 55 1.00 3.31 -10.98
N VAL A 56 0.72 2.82 -9.77
CA VAL A 56 1.71 2.15 -8.90
C VAL A 56 2.27 0.90 -9.57
N TYR A 57 1.41 0.06 -10.13
CA TYR A 57 1.86 -1.14 -10.83
C TYR A 57 2.77 -0.81 -12.02
N ASN A 58 2.44 0.22 -12.80
CA ASN A 58 3.24 0.69 -13.92
C ASN A 58 4.62 1.22 -13.46
N GLU A 59 4.67 1.98 -12.37
CA GLU A 59 5.93 2.44 -11.77
C GLU A 59 6.81 1.28 -11.32
N LEU A 60 6.24 0.27 -10.66
CA LEU A 60 6.95 -0.91 -10.16
C LEU A 60 7.40 -1.86 -11.30
N THR A 61 6.69 -1.88 -12.43
CA THR A 61 7.05 -2.69 -13.60
C THR A 61 7.99 -1.99 -14.57
N ASN A 62 8.55 -0.84 -14.20
CA ASN A 62 9.51 -0.09 -15.01
C ASN A 62 10.73 -0.96 -15.34
N PRO A 63 11.15 -1.03 -16.64
CA PRO A 63 12.32 -1.82 -17.07
C PRO A 63 13.64 -1.43 -16.40
N ARG A 64 13.75 -0.21 -15.84
CA ARG A 64 14.96 0.24 -15.13
C ARG A 64 15.19 -0.44 -13.78
N ILE A 65 14.17 -1.14 -13.25
CA ILE A 65 14.24 -1.87 -11.97
C ILE A 65 13.76 -3.33 -12.17
N PRO A 66 14.42 -4.12 -13.05
CA PRO A 66 13.91 -5.43 -13.51
C PRO A 66 13.65 -6.42 -12.38
N HIS A 67 14.45 -6.39 -11.31
CA HIS A 67 14.28 -7.26 -10.15
C HIS A 67 13.00 -6.94 -9.35
N ILE A 68 12.57 -5.69 -9.25
CA ILE A 68 11.30 -5.31 -8.65
C ILE A 68 10.16 -5.65 -9.60
N ALA A 69 10.33 -5.32 -10.89
CA ALA A 69 9.34 -5.59 -11.92
C ALA A 69 8.96 -7.08 -12.02
N ASN A 70 9.94 -7.97 -11.95
CA ASN A 70 9.68 -9.41 -11.99
C ASN A 70 8.92 -9.88 -10.75
N ARG A 71 9.31 -9.43 -9.56
CA ARG A 71 8.62 -9.79 -8.30
C ARG A 71 7.17 -9.36 -8.29
N ILE A 72 6.89 -8.11 -8.67
CA ILE A 72 5.51 -7.61 -8.64
C ILE A 72 4.64 -8.27 -9.71
N ARG A 73 5.19 -8.59 -10.90
CA ARG A 73 4.49 -9.38 -11.92
C ARG A 73 4.14 -10.77 -11.41
N GLU A 74 5.08 -11.44 -10.75
CA GLU A 74 4.86 -12.76 -10.15
C GLU A 74 3.73 -12.71 -9.11
N LEU A 75 3.75 -11.74 -8.19
CA LEU A 75 2.69 -11.56 -7.20
C LEU A 75 1.32 -11.31 -7.85
N TYR A 76 1.28 -10.51 -8.91
CA TYR A 76 0.06 -10.24 -9.66
C TYR A 76 -0.47 -11.48 -10.40
N HIS A 77 0.40 -12.20 -11.14
CA HIS A 77 0.02 -13.40 -11.88
C HIS A 77 -0.47 -14.54 -10.95
N ASN A 78 0.11 -14.64 -9.76
CA ASN A 78 -0.31 -15.62 -8.75
C ASN A 78 -1.55 -15.17 -7.94
N GLY A 79 -2.16 -14.03 -8.27
CA GLY A 79 -3.35 -13.51 -7.58
C GLY A 79 -3.11 -13.04 -6.13
N MET A 80 -1.85 -12.86 -5.75
CA MET A 80 -1.48 -12.42 -4.40
C MET A 80 -1.67 -10.92 -4.20
N VAL A 81 -1.61 -10.14 -5.27
CA VAL A 81 -1.97 -8.72 -5.32
C VAL A 81 -2.97 -8.47 -6.43
N GLN A 82 -3.85 -7.49 -6.22
CA GLN A 82 -4.80 -7.03 -7.22
C GLN A 82 -4.29 -5.72 -7.83
N VAL A 83 -4.58 -5.50 -9.11
CA VAL A 83 -4.32 -4.21 -9.78
C VAL A 83 -5.65 -3.60 -10.18
N ARG A 84 -5.86 -2.33 -9.85
CA ARG A 84 -7.08 -1.61 -10.16
C ARG A 84 -6.76 -0.33 -10.91
N GLU A 85 -7.53 -0.04 -11.95
CA GLU A 85 -7.38 1.16 -12.76
C GLU A 85 -8.42 2.21 -12.34
N THR A 86 -7.99 3.48 -12.26
CA THR A 86 -8.89 4.62 -12.08
C THR A 86 -9.41 5.05 -13.45
N LEU A 87 -10.67 4.79 -13.72
CA LEU A 87 -11.30 5.08 -15.02
C LEU A 87 -12.07 6.40 -14.97
N VAL A 88 -12.05 7.14 -16.07
CA VAL A 88 -12.90 8.34 -16.22
C VAL A 88 -14.37 7.96 -16.00
N GLY A 89 -15.05 8.67 -15.12
CA GLY A 89 -16.44 8.40 -14.75
C GLY A 89 -16.61 7.39 -13.61
N SER A 90 -15.53 6.80 -13.08
CA SER A 90 -15.61 5.99 -11.85
C SER A 90 -15.75 6.88 -10.61
N GLU A 91 -16.17 6.29 -9.49
CA GLU A 91 -16.40 7.01 -8.23
C GLU A 91 -15.10 7.63 -7.70
N GLU A 92 -13.97 6.92 -7.82
CA GLU A 92 -12.67 7.39 -7.38
C GLU A 92 -12.04 8.46 -8.29
N TYR A 93 -12.53 8.60 -9.54
CA TYR A 93 -11.89 9.47 -10.53
C TYR A 93 -11.89 10.95 -10.12
N GLY A 94 -12.95 11.44 -9.52
CA GLY A 94 -13.06 12.84 -9.09
C GLY A 94 -11.94 13.23 -8.15
N MET A 95 -11.74 12.44 -7.08
CA MET A 95 -10.69 12.66 -6.10
C MET A 95 -9.29 12.47 -6.72
N PHE A 96 -9.10 11.45 -7.54
CA PHE A 96 -7.84 11.23 -8.25
C PHE A 96 -7.46 12.43 -9.13
N TYR A 97 -8.42 12.95 -9.90
CA TYR A 97 -8.22 14.10 -10.77
C TYR A 97 -7.83 15.36 -9.97
N GLU A 98 -8.56 15.64 -8.90
CA GLU A 98 -8.27 16.75 -7.98
C GLU A 98 -6.86 16.65 -7.41
N LEU A 99 -6.42 15.48 -6.98
CA LEU A 99 -5.12 15.30 -6.32
C LEU A 99 -3.93 15.26 -7.30
N ALA A 100 -4.08 14.56 -8.43
CA ALA A 100 -2.96 14.28 -9.34
C ALA A 100 -2.92 15.16 -10.58
N VAL A 101 -4.04 15.74 -11.01
CA VAL A 101 -4.13 16.47 -12.29
C VAL A 101 -4.38 17.95 -12.08
N ASN A 102 -5.44 18.30 -11.36
CA ASN A 102 -5.90 19.68 -11.17
C ASN A 102 -6.20 19.96 -9.70
N PRO A 103 -5.16 20.11 -8.85
CA PRO A 103 -5.37 20.39 -7.44
C PRO A 103 -6.03 21.76 -7.24
N PRO A 104 -6.87 21.92 -6.21
CA PRO A 104 -7.44 23.21 -5.85
C PRO A 104 -6.35 24.27 -5.61
N ASN A 105 -6.72 25.53 -5.79
CA ASN A 105 -5.78 26.65 -5.64
C ASN A 105 -4.99 26.57 -4.32
N GLY A 106 -3.65 26.68 -4.43
CA GLY A 106 -2.73 26.63 -3.29
C GLY A 106 -2.35 25.22 -2.81
N GLN A 107 -2.92 24.16 -3.37
CA GLN A 107 -2.52 22.79 -3.05
C GLN A 107 -1.45 22.26 -4.02
N LYS A 108 -0.49 21.53 -3.46
CA LYS A 108 0.55 20.86 -4.25
C LYS A 108 -0.03 19.59 -4.88
N ARG A 109 0.27 19.40 -6.17
CA ARG A 109 0.00 18.13 -6.85
C ARG A 109 0.79 17.00 -6.21
N ILE A 110 0.14 15.86 -5.93
CA ILE A 110 0.79 14.64 -5.46
C ILE A 110 1.00 13.64 -6.60
N GLY A 111 1.82 12.61 -6.34
CA GLY A 111 2.11 11.57 -7.32
C GLY A 111 0.86 10.77 -7.73
N ARG A 112 0.80 10.32 -8.99
CA ARG A 112 -0.36 9.57 -9.51
C ARG A 112 -0.64 8.28 -8.72
N GLY A 113 0.41 7.54 -8.35
CA GLY A 113 0.28 6.32 -7.55
C GLY A 113 -0.34 6.60 -6.18
N GLU A 114 0.15 7.64 -5.51
CA GLU A 114 -0.35 8.09 -4.21
C GLU A 114 -1.79 8.63 -4.29
N ALA A 115 -2.09 9.44 -5.30
CA ALA A 115 -3.44 9.93 -5.57
C ALA A 115 -4.43 8.79 -5.84
N GLY A 116 -4.00 7.79 -6.62
CA GLY A 116 -4.78 6.59 -6.89
C GLY A 116 -5.08 5.79 -5.62
N ALA A 117 -4.09 5.62 -4.74
CA ALA A 117 -4.28 4.91 -3.47
C ALA A 117 -5.28 5.64 -2.55
N LEU A 118 -5.17 6.97 -2.42
CA LEU A 118 -6.10 7.79 -1.65
C LEU A 118 -7.53 7.76 -2.21
N ALA A 119 -7.67 7.98 -3.52
CA ALA A 119 -8.96 8.02 -4.18
C ALA A 119 -9.71 6.66 -4.08
N MET A 120 -8.99 5.56 -4.31
CA MET A 120 -9.56 4.21 -4.18
C MET A 120 -9.90 3.88 -2.73
N ALA A 121 -9.07 4.28 -1.75
CA ALA A 121 -9.38 4.05 -0.34
C ALA A 121 -10.67 4.78 0.05
N GLY A 122 -10.90 6.01 -0.43
CA GLY A 122 -12.13 6.75 -0.20
C GLY A 122 -13.35 6.06 -0.81
N ALA A 123 -13.28 5.73 -2.11
CA ALA A 123 -14.41 5.14 -2.84
C ALA A 123 -14.78 3.72 -2.35
N PHE A 124 -13.78 2.94 -1.93
CA PHE A 124 -14.00 1.52 -1.55
C PHE A 124 -13.93 1.26 -0.05
N ASN A 125 -14.04 2.29 0.79
CA ASN A 125 -13.93 2.18 2.25
C ASN A 125 -12.71 1.34 2.68
N GLY A 126 -11.57 1.64 2.06
CA GLY A 126 -10.32 0.93 2.25
C GLY A 126 -9.35 1.64 3.19
N ILE A 127 -8.14 1.10 3.24
CA ILE A 127 -7.01 1.64 4.00
C ILE A 127 -5.94 2.12 3.01
N VAL A 128 -5.37 3.30 3.24
CA VAL A 128 -4.22 3.77 2.48
C VAL A 128 -2.93 3.27 3.12
N ALA A 129 -2.06 2.63 2.36
CA ALA A 129 -0.71 2.30 2.79
C ALA A 129 0.29 3.27 2.12
N SER A 130 0.85 4.20 2.91
CA SER A 130 1.82 5.19 2.45
C SER A 130 2.77 5.60 3.57
N ASN A 131 4.02 5.92 3.21
CA ASN A 131 5.02 6.47 4.13
C ASN A 131 5.13 8.00 4.03
N ASN A 132 4.53 8.61 3.03
CA ASN A 132 4.60 10.06 2.79
C ASN A 132 3.56 10.83 3.64
N ILE A 133 3.64 10.68 4.96
CA ILE A 133 2.69 11.29 5.90
C ILE A 133 2.58 12.80 5.67
N LYS A 134 3.69 13.47 5.36
CA LYS A 134 3.72 14.92 5.18
C LYS A 134 2.76 15.41 4.09
N ASP A 135 2.71 14.72 2.97
CA ASP A 135 1.89 15.14 1.83
C ASP A 135 0.44 14.61 1.94
N ILE A 136 0.23 13.44 2.58
CA ILE A 136 -1.10 12.82 2.60
C ILE A 136 -1.92 13.08 3.87
N ALA A 137 -1.30 13.42 5.02
CA ALA A 137 -2.02 13.57 6.30
C ALA A 137 -3.21 14.54 6.21
N PRO A 138 -3.09 15.72 5.58
CA PRO A 138 -4.23 16.64 5.45
C PRO A 138 -5.41 16.04 4.64
N ILE A 139 -5.10 15.17 3.67
CA ILE A 139 -6.10 14.52 2.81
C ILE A 139 -6.76 13.38 3.58
N VAL A 140 -5.96 12.56 4.27
CA VAL A 140 -6.42 11.46 5.12
C VAL A 140 -7.37 11.98 6.20
N GLU A 141 -7.02 13.07 6.88
CA GLU A 141 -7.84 13.71 7.90
C GLU A 141 -9.13 14.29 7.31
N ARG A 142 -9.03 15.10 6.25
CA ARG A 142 -10.18 15.72 5.58
C ARG A 142 -11.20 14.69 5.10
N CYS A 143 -10.72 13.56 4.58
CA CYS A 143 -11.57 12.52 4.01
C CYS A 143 -11.92 11.40 4.99
N GLY A 144 -11.44 11.45 6.23
CA GLY A 144 -11.68 10.42 7.26
C GLY A 144 -11.15 9.03 6.86
N LEU A 145 -10.02 8.97 6.14
CA LEU A 145 -9.45 7.72 5.64
C LEU A 145 -8.63 7.01 6.73
N GLU A 146 -8.68 5.69 6.74
CA GLU A 146 -7.72 4.89 7.51
C GLU A 146 -6.38 4.85 6.79
N HIS A 147 -5.30 4.96 7.59
CA HIS A 147 -3.94 5.01 7.05
C HIS A 147 -2.98 4.12 7.83
N ILE A 148 -2.14 3.40 7.09
CA ILE A 148 -1.10 2.52 7.62
C ILE A 148 0.26 2.85 6.99
N THR A 149 1.33 2.78 7.77
CA THR A 149 2.72 2.99 7.31
C THR A 149 3.50 1.69 7.32
N THR A 150 4.65 1.65 6.64
CA THR A 150 5.61 0.52 6.73
C THR A 150 5.96 0.20 8.18
N GLY A 151 6.14 1.21 9.03
CA GLY A 151 6.43 1.00 10.45
C GLY A 151 5.30 0.31 11.20
N LYS A 152 4.06 0.72 10.98
CA LYS A 152 2.88 0.06 11.56
C LYS A 152 2.73 -1.37 11.06
N ILE A 153 3.00 -1.63 9.78
CA ILE A 153 2.97 -2.98 9.20
C ILE A 153 4.00 -3.89 9.86
N LEU A 154 5.23 -3.42 10.05
CA LEU A 154 6.27 -4.19 10.73
C LEU A 154 5.96 -4.41 12.22
N ARG A 155 5.35 -3.42 12.90
CA ARG A 155 4.85 -3.58 14.28
C ARG A 155 3.80 -4.68 14.34
N GLU A 156 2.79 -4.66 13.47
CA GLU A 156 1.76 -5.70 13.40
C GLU A 156 2.36 -7.08 13.11
N ALA A 157 3.38 -7.16 12.23
CA ALA A 157 4.09 -8.40 11.96
C ALA A 157 4.80 -8.95 13.21
N MET A 158 5.40 -8.08 14.00
CA MET A 158 6.05 -8.46 15.26
C MET A 158 5.00 -8.90 16.32
N GLU A 159 3.93 -8.17 16.48
CA GLU A 159 2.84 -8.51 17.41
C GLU A 159 2.18 -9.85 17.09
N LYS A 160 2.12 -10.22 15.79
CA LYS A 160 1.64 -11.52 15.32
C LYS A 160 2.71 -12.62 15.30
N GLY A 161 3.92 -12.35 15.77
CA GLY A 161 5.00 -13.32 15.83
C GLY A 161 5.59 -13.73 14.47
N LEU A 162 5.33 -12.96 13.41
CA LEU A 162 5.90 -13.21 12.08
C LEU A 162 7.37 -12.80 11.98
N ILE A 163 7.78 -11.84 12.80
CA ILE A 163 9.16 -11.35 12.93
C ILE A 163 9.46 -11.05 14.40
N THR A 164 10.73 -11.07 14.77
CA THR A 164 11.22 -10.53 16.04
C THR A 164 11.57 -9.05 15.92
N GLU A 165 11.80 -8.35 17.03
CA GLU A 165 12.32 -6.98 17.01
C GLU A 165 13.68 -6.89 16.33
N VAL A 166 14.53 -7.91 16.50
CA VAL A 166 15.84 -8.02 15.83
C VAL A 166 15.67 -8.10 14.32
N ASP A 167 14.75 -8.95 13.83
CA ASP A 167 14.41 -9.02 12.41
C ASP A 167 13.86 -7.68 11.90
N GLY A 168 13.00 -7.03 12.67
CA GLY A 168 12.46 -5.71 12.36
C GLY A 168 13.55 -4.65 12.17
N ASN A 169 14.55 -4.62 13.05
CA ASN A 169 15.69 -3.71 12.94
C ASN A 169 16.56 -4.01 11.70
N ASP A 170 16.80 -5.28 11.36
CA ASP A 170 17.53 -5.64 10.12
C ASP A 170 16.75 -5.20 8.87
N ILE A 171 15.46 -5.50 8.81
CA ILE A 171 14.57 -5.08 7.72
C ILE A 171 14.59 -3.56 7.57
N TRP A 172 14.44 -2.82 8.67
CA TRP A 172 14.44 -1.36 8.70
C TRP A 172 15.73 -0.76 8.17
N LYS A 173 16.88 -1.25 8.66
CA LYS A 173 18.23 -0.86 8.20
C LYS A 173 18.37 -1.07 6.69
N ARG A 174 17.93 -2.23 6.18
CA ARG A 174 17.99 -2.55 4.74
C ARG A 174 17.07 -1.65 3.91
N MET A 175 15.87 -1.33 4.40
CA MET A 175 14.96 -0.38 3.75
C MET A 175 15.57 1.03 3.70
N LYS A 176 16.16 1.52 4.79
CA LYS A 176 16.86 2.81 4.82
C LYS A 176 18.04 2.84 3.85
N ALA A 177 18.83 1.75 3.75
CA ALA A 177 19.90 1.64 2.76
C ALA A 177 19.40 1.71 1.31
N LYS A 178 18.13 1.38 1.06
CA LYS A 178 17.44 1.58 -0.22
C LYS A 178 16.71 2.92 -0.32
N LYS A 179 17.02 3.86 0.58
CA LYS A 179 16.45 5.22 0.62
C LYS A 179 14.92 5.24 0.74
N ARG A 180 14.35 4.25 1.45
CA ARG A 180 12.91 4.26 1.75
C ARG A 180 12.61 5.24 2.87
N LEU A 181 11.48 5.93 2.77
CA LEU A 181 11.03 6.92 3.76
C LEU A 181 10.58 6.18 5.02
N LEU A 182 11.35 6.31 6.08
CA LEU A 182 11.04 5.76 7.40
C LEU A 182 11.35 6.82 8.46
N PRO A 183 10.45 7.03 9.45
CA PRO A 183 10.50 8.20 10.33
C PRO A 183 11.66 8.17 11.34
N ASN A 184 12.08 7.00 11.79
CA ASN A 184 13.08 6.82 12.83
C ASN A 184 14.36 6.16 12.29
N GLU A 185 15.46 6.25 13.03
CA GLU A 185 16.72 5.61 12.63
C GLU A 185 16.63 4.09 12.71
N THR A 186 15.94 3.54 13.70
CA THR A 186 15.77 2.11 13.93
C THR A 186 14.31 1.75 14.10
N PHE A 187 13.99 0.47 13.94
CA PHE A 187 12.65 -0.05 14.22
C PHE A 187 12.33 0.01 15.72
N SER A 188 13.31 -0.30 16.59
CA SER A 188 13.14 -0.12 18.05
C SER A 188 12.81 1.33 18.41
N GLY A 189 13.48 2.31 17.79
CA GLY A 189 13.16 3.72 17.98
C GLY A 189 11.75 4.09 17.52
N PHE A 190 11.27 3.47 16.44
CA PHE A 190 9.88 3.63 15.99
C PHE A 190 8.87 3.03 17.00
N LEU A 191 9.17 1.86 17.57
CA LEU A 191 8.31 1.22 18.57
C LEU A 191 8.17 2.05 19.85
N GLN A 192 9.24 2.74 20.25
CA GLN A 192 9.27 3.59 21.45
C GLN A 192 8.57 4.95 21.24
N ALA A 193 8.50 5.45 20.01
CA ALA A 193 7.94 6.76 19.70
C ALA A 193 6.42 6.77 19.51
N GLY A 194 5.78 5.62 19.43
CA GLY A 194 4.33 5.46 19.20
C GLY A 194 3.69 4.34 19.91
#